data_7eb07286e0de3009fb00887486b542d1
#
_entry.id   7eb07286e0de3009fb00887486b542d1
#
_cell.length_a   1.000
_cell.length_b   1.000
_cell.length_c   1.000
_cell.angle_alpha   90.00
_cell.angle_beta   90.00
_cell.angle_gamma   90.00
#
_symmetry.space_group_name_H-M   'P 1'
#
loop_
_entity.id
_entity.type
_entity.pdbx_description
1 polymer ?
#
loop_
_entity_poly.entity_id
_entity_poly.type
_entity_poly.pdbx_seq_one_letter_code
_entity_poly.pdbx_strand_id
1 'polypeptide(L)'
;NGMSLEEAFVYAYLDVSRVPLQGIGKCVGDPIKVRKQCISDEIRPFCEKELAFVQDEYEFDCAHEKLSEIIREFYRRHHYDRFTVGKTQKWINMALKYACIYDKKDAEMLGHIFGYCHVPIDRYVANPIVLELGVVLPQYDGFKMPKRVTFDAAKCNYSWSKIDNYDAYLTCQKSIREKLHQKH
;
A
#
# COMPACT_ATOMS: atom_id res chain seq x y z
N ASN A 1 12.84 -2.40 22.36
CA ASN A 1 11.38 -2.30 22.11
C ASN A 1 11.17 -2.21 20.60
N GLY A 2 10.59 -3.25 20.00
CA GLY A 2 10.20 -3.25 18.57
C GLY A 2 8.86 -2.52 18.39
N MET A 3 8.57 -2.13 17.15
CA MET A 3 7.29 -1.56 16.74
C MET A 3 6.24 -2.69 16.62
N SER A 4 5.05 -2.52 17.18
CA SER A 4 3.95 -3.46 16.97
C SER A 4 3.32 -3.27 15.58
N LEU A 5 2.56 -4.27 15.11
CA LEU A 5 1.82 -4.18 13.84
C LEU A 5 0.87 -2.98 13.83
N GLU A 6 0.16 -2.72 14.93
CA GLU A 6 -0.71 -1.54 15.05
C GLU A 6 0.06 -0.24 14.91
N GLU A 7 1.21 -0.12 15.57
CA GLU A 7 2.08 1.05 15.44
C GLU A 7 2.58 1.21 14.02
N ALA A 8 2.97 0.12 13.35
CA ALA A 8 3.39 0.15 11.94
C ALA A 8 2.28 0.72 11.04
N PHE A 9 1.02 0.29 11.23
CA PHE A 9 -0.12 0.85 10.49
C PHE A 9 -0.40 2.32 10.86
N VAL A 10 -0.21 2.72 12.12
CA VAL A 10 -0.35 4.12 12.53
C VAL A 10 0.70 5.00 11.84
N TYR A 11 1.96 4.59 11.82
CA TYR A 11 3.03 5.34 11.16
C TYR A 11 2.86 5.38 9.64
N ALA A 12 2.55 4.25 9.02
CA ALA A 12 2.31 4.17 7.58
C ALA A 12 1.14 5.06 7.12
N TYR A 13 0.11 5.23 7.95
CA TYR A 13 -0.98 6.16 7.66
C TYR A 13 -0.51 7.61 7.52
N LEU A 14 0.50 8.02 8.26
CA LEU A 14 1.05 9.38 8.16
C LEU A 14 1.68 9.65 6.78
N ASP A 15 2.24 8.61 6.15
CA ASP A 15 2.80 8.71 4.79
C ASP A 15 1.70 8.89 3.73
N VAL A 16 0.49 8.41 3.99
CA VAL A 16 -0.66 8.54 3.09
C VAL A 16 -1.46 9.81 3.36
N SER A 17 -1.51 10.28 4.62
CA SER A 17 -2.46 11.30 5.06
C SER A 17 -2.10 12.73 4.67
N ARG A 18 -0.84 13.05 4.38
CA ARG A 18 -0.38 14.44 4.20
C ARG A 18 -1.10 15.18 3.08
N VAL A 19 -1.18 14.60 1.88
CA VAL A 19 -1.84 15.22 0.72
C VAL A 19 -2.98 14.35 0.20
N PRO A 20 -2.81 13.03 0.01
CA PRO A 20 -3.85 12.18 -0.59
C PRO A 20 -5.15 12.09 0.22
N LEU A 21 -5.08 12.25 1.55
CA LEU A 21 -6.25 12.25 2.44
C LEU A 21 -6.65 13.64 2.91
N GLN A 22 -6.19 14.70 2.23
CA GLN A 22 -6.58 16.06 2.57
C GLN A 22 -8.10 16.21 2.52
N GLY A 23 -8.67 16.79 3.58
CA GLY A 23 -10.11 16.99 3.70
C GLY A 23 -10.91 15.80 4.23
N ILE A 24 -10.26 14.66 4.56
CA ILE A 24 -10.94 13.47 5.12
C ILE A 24 -11.73 13.81 6.39
N GLY A 25 -11.22 14.70 7.25
CA GLY A 25 -11.91 15.12 8.48
C GLY A 25 -13.28 15.75 8.25
N LYS A 26 -13.51 16.36 7.08
CA LYS A 26 -14.84 16.90 6.72
C LYS A 26 -15.87 15.79 6.45
N CYS A 27 -15.41 14.59 6.11
CA CYS A 27 -16.26 13.45 5.82
C CYS A 27 -16.45 12.55 7.04
N VAL A 28 -15.35 12.22 7.73
CA VAL A 28 -15.36 11.21 8.80
C VAL A 28 -15.43 11.80 10.22
N GLY A 29 -15.41 13.14 10.37
CA GLY A 29 -15.40 13.84 11.65
C GLY A 29 -14.04 13.77 12.32
N ASP A 30 -13.74 12.73 13.09
CA ASP A 30 -12.44 12.51 13.75
C ASP A 30 -11.59 11.46 13.01
N PRO A 31 -10.64 11.89 12.15
CA PRO A 31 -9.82 10.98 11.37
C PRO A 31 -8.91 10.08 12.23
N ILE A 32 -8.50 10.55 13.41
CA ILE A 32 -7.64 9.76 14.31
C ILE A 32 -8.44 8.61 14.90
N LYS A 33 -9.65 8.89 15.37
CA LYS A 33 -10.55 7.88 15.92
C LYS A 33 -10.92 6.83 14.86
N VAL A 34 -11.33 7.29 13.67
CA VAL A 34 -11.73 6.41 12.56
C VAL A 34 -10.56 5.53 12.09
N ARG A 35 -9.35 6.10 11.99
CA ARG A 35 -8.15 5.31 11.68
C ARG A 35 -7.88 4.23 12.73
N LYS A 36 -7.92 4.58 14.02
CA LYS A 36 -7.71 3.62 15.11
C LYS A 36 -8.73 2.49 15.05
N GLN A 37 -9.98 2.83 14.80
CA GLN A 37 -11.06 1.86 14.64
C GLN A 37 -10.83 0.95 13.43
N CYS A 38 -10.43 1.48 12.28
CA CYS A 38 -10.09 0.68 11.12
C CYS A 38 -8.97 -0.34 11.42
N ILE A 39 -7.94 0.10 12.15
CA ILE A 39 -6.82 -0.78 12.52
C ILE A 39 -7.29 -1.87 13.49
N SER A 40 -8.03 -1.52 14.55
CA SER A 40 -8.47 -2.48 15.59
C SER A 40 -9.52 -3.47 15.09
N ASP A 41 -10.50 -3.00 14.33
CA ASP A 41 -11.70 -3.77 14.01
C ASP A 41 -11.60 -4.53 12.69
N GLU A 42 -10.79 -4.04 11.75
CA GLU A 42 -10.68 -4.63 10.43
C GLU A 42 -9.26 -5.15 10.13
N ILE A 43 -8.23 -4.30 10.21
CA ILE A 43 -6.89 -4.65 9.75
C ILE A 43 -6.24 -5.72 10.62
N ARG A 44 -6.20 -5.51 11.93
CA ARG A 44 -5.55 -6.44 12.86
C ARG A 44 -6.19 -7.83 12.83
N PRO A 45 -7.54 -7.97 12.95
CA PRO A 45 -8.16 -9.28 12.85
C PRO A 45 -7.90 -9.99 11.51
N PHE A 46 -7.82 -9.24 10.41
CA PHE A 46 -7.49 -9.78 9.11
C PHE A 46 -6.04 -10.29 9.07
N CYS A 47 -5.10 -9.51 9.57
CA CYS A 47 -3.69 -9.94 9.63
C CYS A 47 -3.51 -11.20 10.47
N GLU A 48 -4.17 -11.30 11.62
CA GLU A 48 -4.08 -12.46 12.51
C GLU A 48 -4.78 -13.72 11.95
N LYS A 49 -5.86 -13.58 11.18
CA LYS A 49 -6.69 -14.70 10.73
C LYS A 49 -6.44 -15.15 9.30
N GLU A 50 -5.95 -14.26 8.46
CA GLU A 50 -5.78 -14.54 7.03
C GLU A 50 -4.33 -14.31 6.59
N LEU A 51 -3.78 -13.11 6.79
CA LEU A 51 -2.45 -12.79 6.30
C LEU A 51 -1.35 -13.64 6.96
N ALA A 52 -1.50 -13.99 8.23
CA ALA A 52 -0.57 -14.86 8.97
C ALA A 52 -0.51 -16.30 8.43
N PHE A 53 -1.47 -16.73 7.63
CA PHE A 53 -1.55 -18.09 7.08
C PHE A 53 -1.21 -18.20 5.58
N VAL A 54 -0.88 -17.09 4.95
CA VAL A 54 -0.42 -17.04 3.55
C VAL A 54 0.84 -17.87 3.37
N GLN A 55 0.86 -18.73 2.33
CA GLN A 55 1.96 -19.65 2.08
C GLN A 55 2.81 -19.30 0.86
N ASP A 56 2.27 -18.53 -0.09
CA ASP A 56 2.94 -18.17 -1.33
C ASP A 56 2.56 -16.76 -1.84
N GLU A 57 3.18 -16.36 -2.94
CA GLU A 57 2.93 -15.07 -3.58
C GLU A 57 1.50 -14.89 -4.07
N TYR A 58 0.88 -15.93 -4.57
CA TYR A 58 -0.49 -15.87 -5.08
C TYR A 58 -1.49 -15.64 -3.95
N GLU A 59 -1.34 -16.39 -2.86
CA GLU A 59 -2.17 -16.20 -1.66
C GLU A 59 -1.94 -14.83 -1.04
N PHE A 60 -0.70 -14.33 -1.07
CA PHE A 60 -0.40 -12.97 -0.62
C PHE A 60 -1.11 -11.92 -1.49
N ASP A 61 -1.06 -12.07 -2.81
CA ASP A 61 -1.72 -11.15 -3.75
C ASP A 61 -3.23 -11.09 -3.47
N CYS A 62 -3.87 -12.26 -3.28
CA CYS A 62 -5.29 -12.36 -2.94
C CYS A 62 -5.61 -11.73 -1.57
N ALA A 63 -4.80 -12.00 -0.55
CA ALA A 63 -4.97 -11.43 0.77
C ALA A 63 -4.78 -9.90 0.77
N HIS A 64 -3.79 -9.40 0.04
CA HIS A 64 -3.55 -7.96 -0.12
C HIS A 64 -4.74 -7.26 -0.80
N GLU A 65 -5.30 -7.85 -1.86
CA GLU A 65 -6.50 -7.33 -2.52
C GLU A 65 -7.68 -7.24 -1.56
N LYS A 66 -7.93 -8.33 -0.84
CA LYS A 66 -9.02 -8.43 0.13
C LYS A 66 -8.87 -7.40 1.25
N LEU A 67 -7.66 -7.23 1.79
CA LEU A 67 -7.39 -6.22 2.81
C LEU A 67 -7.60 -4.79 2.25
N SER A 68 -7.15 -4.55 1.01
CA SER A 68 -7.39 -3.27 0.33
C SER A 68 -8.88 -2.95 0.22
N GLU A 69 -9.72 -3.93 -0.15
CA GLU A 69 -11.17 -3.74 -0.26
C GLU A 69 -11.84 -3.57 1.11
N ILE A 70 -11.43 -4.31 2.14
CA ILE A 70 -11.91 -4.14 3.51
C ILE A 70 -11.68 -2.70 4.00
N ILE A 71 -10.49 -2.16 3.78
CA ILE A 71 -10.16 -0.78 4.17
C ILE A 71 -11.03 0.21 3.38
N ARG A 72 -11.17 0.03 2.07
CA ARG A 72 -12.00 0.91 1.22
C ARG A 72 -13.45 0.91 1.68
N GLU A 73 -14.01 -0.27 1.94
CA GLU A 73 -15.38 -0.43 2.41
C GLU A 73 -15.59 0.17 3.81
N PHE A 74 -14.62 -0.01 4.71
CA PHE A 74 -14.65 0.65 6.02
C PHE A 74 -14.77 2.17 5.89
N TYR A 75 -13.91 2.79 5.07
CA TYR A 75 -13.95 4.24 4.88
C TYR A 75 -15.21 4.71 4.14
N ARG A 76 -15.75 3.91 3.20
CA ARG A 76 -17.03 4.18 2.53
C ARG A 76 -18.20 4.23 3.53
N ARG A 77 -18.25 3.29 4.46
CA ARG A 77 -19.21 3.30 5.58
C ARG A 77 -19.08 4.52 6.49
N HIS A 78 -17.90 5.16 6.51
CA HIS A 78 -17.64 6.40 7.21
C HIS A 78 -17.75 7.64 6.30
N HIS A 79 -18.52 7.54 5.22
CA HIS A 79 -18.79 8.64 4.27
C HIS A 79 -17.55 9.17 3.52
N TYR A 80 -16.49 8.35 3.38
CA TYR A 80 -15.32 8.68 2.60
C TYR A 80 -15.07 7.65 1.50
N ASP A 81 -15.64 7.90 0.32
CA ASP A 81 -15.60 7.04 -0.88
C ASP A 81 -14.30 7.19 -1.72
N ARG A 82 -13.43 8.14 -1.35
CA ARG A 82 -12.21 8.46 -2.09
C ARG A 82 -10.95 7.76 -1.57
N PHE A 83 -11.13 6.65 -0.84
CA PHE A 83 -10.01 5.80 -0.44
C PHE A 83 -9.72 4.80 -1.58
N THR A 84 -8.85 5.19 -2.51
CA THR A 84 -8.52 4.45 -3.73
C THR A 84 -7.58 3.28 -3.47
N VAL A 85 -7.41 2.38 -4.45
CA VAL A 85 -6.39 1.31 -4.44
C VAL A 85 -4.99 1.88 -4.20
N GLY A 86 -4.64 3.00 -4.84
CA GLY A 86 -3.35 3.66 -4.64
C GLY A 86 -3.10 4.05 -3.18
N LYS A 87 -4.14 4.51 -2.47
CA LYS A 87 -4.02 4.88 -1.05
C LYS A 87 -3.92 3.65 -0.15
N THR A 88 -4.74 2.62 -0.39
CA THR A 88 -4.68 1.38 0.41
C THR A 88 -3.37 0.65 0.21
N GLN A 89 -2.89 0.48 -1.03
CA GLN A 89 -1.61 -0.17 -1.29
C GLN A 89 -0.45 0.56 -0.60
N LYS A 90 -0.45 1.90 -0.65
CA LYS A 90 0.59 2.67 0.03
C LYS A 90 0.54 2.43 1.53
N TRP A 91 -0.64 2.44 2.13
CA TRP A 91 -0.81 2.21 3.56
C TRP A 91 -0.38 0.80 3.97
N ILE A 92 -0.89 -0.23 3.30
CA ILE A 92 -0.58 -1.63 3.60
C ILE A 92 0.92 -1.90 3.41
N ASN A 93 1.48 -1.55 2.23
CA ASN A 93 2.87 -1.87 1.90
C ASN A 93 3.88 -1.13 2.80
N MET A 94 3.59 0.12 3.16
CA MET A 94 4.43 0.85 4.11
C MET A 94 4.33 0.27 5.52
N ALA A 95 3.13 -0.16 5.96
CA ALA A 95 2.97 -0.79 7.27
C ALA A 95 3.73 -2.12 7.35
N LEU A 96 3.60 -2.99 6.34
CA LEU A 96 4.35 -4.24 6.27
C LEU A 96 5.86 -4.01 6.20
N LYS A 97 6.31 -3.00 5.45
CA LYS A 97 7.72 -2.59 5.43
C LYS A 97 8.20 -2.17 6.81
N TYR A 98 7.43 -1.36 7.55
CA TYR A 98 7.81 -0.94 8.90
C TYR A 98 7.80 -2.12 9.87
N ALA A 99 6.81 -3.00 9.81
CA ALA A 99 6.79 -4.23 10.57
C ALA A 99 8.04 -5.07 10.29
N CYS A 100 8.40 -5.28 9.02
CA CYS A 100 9.59 -6.03 8.61
C CYS A 100 10.89 -5.46 9.21
N ILE A 101 11.03 -4.12 9.22
CA ILE A 101 12.28 -3.46 9.63
C ILE A 101 12.38 -3.33 11.15
N TYR A 102 11.27 -3.05 11.83
CA TYR A 102 11.27 -2.63 13.24
C TYR A 102 10.61 -3.59 14.20
N ASP A 103 9.86 -4.60 13.68
CA ASP A 103 9.12 -5.51 14.52
C ASP A 103 9.98 -6.69 14.98
N LYS A 104 9.94 -6.93 16.30
CA LYS A 104 10.46 -8.16 16.89
C LYS A 104 9.35 -9.04 17.47
N LYS A 105 8.14 -8.51 17.65
CA LYS A 105 7.06 -9.18 18.36
C LYS A 105 6.10 -9.89 17.41
N ASP A 106 5.75 -9.24 16.30
CA ASP A 106 4.85 -9.81 15.28
C ASP A 106 5.63 -10.44 14.12
N ALA A 107 6.99 -10.32 14.12
CA ALA A 107 7.88 -10.95 13.14
C ALA A 107 7.74 -12.49 13.10
N GLU A 108 7.41 -13.14 14.22
CA GLU A 108 7.11 -14.57 14.25
C GLU A 108 5.83 -14.89 13.47
N MET A 109 4.83 -14.00 13.54
CA MET A 109 3.56 -14.18 12.85
C MET A 109 3.64 -13.87 11.36
N LEU A 110 4.33 -12.79 10.97
CA LEU A 110 4.33 -12.27 9.59
C LEU A 110 5.69 -12.41 8.87
N GLY A 111 6.73 -12.90 9.54
CA GLY A 111 8.08 -12.94 8.97
C GLY A 111 8.19 -13.70 7.65
N HIS A 112 7.40 -14.78 7.51
CA HIS A 112 7.38 -15.62 6.32
C HIS A 112 6.78 -14.91 5.07
N ILE A 113 5.91 -13.90 5.24
CA ILE A 113 5.31 -13.20 4.11
C ILE A 113 6.15 -12.02 3.60
N PHE A 114 7.18 -11.61 4.31
CA PHE A 114 7.94 -10.40 3.91
C PHE A 114 8.61 -10.56 2.54
N GLY A 115 8.94 -11.79 2.13
CA GLY A 115 9.43 -12.09 0.78
C GLY A 115 8.41 -11.85 -0.33
N TYR A 116 7.12 -11.86 -0.01
CA TYR A 116 6.02 -11.67 -0.96
C TYR A 116 5.48 -10.24 -1.00
N CYS A 117 5.91 -9.38 -0.07
CA CYS A 117 5.38 -8.02 0.06
C CYS A 117 5.55 -7.19 -1.21
N HIS A 118 4.52 -6.43 -1.52
CA HIS A 118 4.52 -5.52 -2.64
C HIS A 118 5.43 -4.30 -2.40
N VAL A 119 6.01 -3.79 -3.47
CA VAL A 119 6.72 -2.51 -3.43
C VAL A 119 5.71 -1.36 -3.31
N PRO A 120 5.81 -0.47 -2.31
CA PRO A 120 4.91 0.67 -2.21
C PRO A 120 5.12 1.63 -3.38
N ILE A 121 4.14 1.74 -4.27
CA ILE A 121 4.21 2.64 -5.42
C ILE A 121 3.89 4.07 -4.96
N ASP A 122 4.88 4.93 -5.02
CA ASP A 122 4.76 6.36 -4.78
C ASP A 122 5.63 7.17 -5.76
N ARG A 123 5.65 8.49 -5.60
CA ARG A 123 6.43 9.36 -6.50
C ARG A 123 7.95 9.13 -6.45
N TYR A 124 8.47 8.59 -5.35
CA TYR A 124 9.90 8.31 -5.21
C TYR A 124 10.29 7.00 -5.88
N VAL A 125 9.38 6.04 -5.90
CA VAL A 125 9.60 4.69 -6.43
C VAL A 125 9.15 4.59 -7.89
N ALA A 126 8.16 5.39 -8.32
CA ALA A 126 7.60 5.35 -9.67
C ALA A 126 8.66 5.52 -10.77
N ASN A 127 9.54 6.53 -10.65
CA ASN A 127 10.57 6.76 -11.66
C ASN A 127 11.63 5.66 -11.72
N PRO A 128 12.23 5.18 -10.61
CA PRO A 128 13.11 4.01 -10.62
C PRO A 128 12.47 2.76 -11.23
N ILE A 129 11.20 2.47 -10.92
CA ILE A 129 10.48 1.33 -11.51
C ILE A 129 10.48 1.42 -13.04
N VAL A 130 10.17 2.58 -13.60
CA VAL A 130 10.15 2.77 -15.05
C VAL A 130 11.56 2.76 -15.64
N LEU A 131 12.50 3.50 -15.05
CA LEU A 131 13.83 3.73 -15.64
C LEU A 131 14.77 2.53 -15.49
N GLU A 132 14.73 1.85 -14.34
CA GLU A 132 15.69 0.79 -14.06
C GLU A 132 15.12 -0.60 -14.36
N LEU A 133 13.81 -0.78 -14.19
CA LEU A 133 13.16 -2.07 -14.40
C LEU A 133 12.40 -2.13 -15.73
N GLY A 134 12.10 -0.99 -16.37
CA GLY A 134 11.31 -0.95 -17.60
C GLY A 134 9.85 -1.38 -17.38
N VAL A 135 9.33 -1.27 -16.16
CA VAL A 135 7.97 -1.69 -15.81
C VAL A 135 6.98 -0.56 -16.06
N VAL A 136 5.83 -0.90 -16.62
CA VAL A 136 4.74 0.04 -16.88
C VAL A 136 3.97 0.28 -15.58
N LEU A 137 3.82 1.57 -15.20
CA LEU A 137 3.04 1.94 -14.02
C LEU A 137 1.54 1.81 -14.26
N PRO A 138 0.73 1.51 -13.22
CA PRO A 138 -0.71 1.48 -13.32
C PRO A 138 -1.27 2.80 -13.85
N GLN A 139 -2.15 2.74 -14.84
CA GLN A 139 -2.81 3.92 -15.39
C GLN A 139 -4.02 4.30 -14.54
N TYR A 140 -4.40 5.57 -14.58
CA TYR A 140 -5.58 6.13 -13.93
C TYR A 140 -6.20 7.22 -14.81
N ASP A 141 -7.44 7.58 -14.57
CA ASP A 141 -8.14 8.61 -15.35
C ASP A 141 -7.38 9.94 -15.35
N GLY A 142 -7.12 10.45 -16.54
CA GLY A 142 -6.32 11.66 -16.76
C GLY A 142 -4.81 11.46 -16.67
N PHE A 143 -4.34 10.20 -16.57
CA PHE A 143 -2.92 9.89 -16.65
C PHE A 143 -2.37 10.24 -18.03
N LYS A 144 -1.28 11.00 -18.04
CA LYS A 144 -0.49 11.28 -19.26
C LYS A 144 0.91 10.75 -19.01
N MET A 145 1.37 9.86 -19.88
CA MET A 145 2.76 9.41 -19.84
C MET A 145 3.69 10.63 -19.85
N PRO A 146 4.61 10.75 -18.89
CA PRO A 146 5.58 11.82 -18.89
C PRO A 146 6.42 11.73 -20.18
N LYS A 147 6.58 12.85 -20.88
CA LYS A 147 7.42 12.93 -22.09
C LYS A 147 8.88 12.60 -21.81
N ARG A 148 9.31 12.78 -20.57
CA ARG A 148 10.65 12.45 -20.09
C ARG A 148 10.54 11.96 -18.65
N VAL A 149 10.99 10.74 -18.40
CA VAL A 149 11.13 10.18 -17.06
C VAL A 149 12.49 10.60 -16.49
N THR A 150 12.52 11.10 -15.26
CA THR A 150 13.75 11.52 -14.57
C THR A 150 13.78 10.91 -13.19
N PHE A 151 14.98 10.71 -12.61
CA PHE A 151 15.14 10.26 -11.22
C PHE A 151 14.73 11.31 -10.17
N ASP A 152 14.53 12.55 -10.58
CA ASP A 152 14.11 13.62 -9.67
C ASP A 152 12.63 13.42 -9.28
N ALA A 153 12.41 12.97 -8.06
CA ALA A 153 11.06 12.77 -7.52
C ALA A 153 10.22 14.07 -7.48
N ALA A 154 10.87 15.23 -7.41
CA ALA A 154 10.17 16.52 -7.47
C ALA A 154 9.57 16.80 -8.84
N LYS A 155 10.12 16.19 -9.89
CA LYS A 155 9.62 16.27 -11.27
C LYS A 155 8.71 15.11 -11.65
N CYS A 156 8.51 14.15 -10.75
CA CYS A 156 7.58 13.05 -10.98
C CYS A 156 6.15 13.56 -10.84
N ASN A 157 5.39 13.52 -11.93
CA ASN A 157 3.98 13.91 -11.99
C ASN A 157 3.03 12.71 -11.86
N TYR A 158 3.54 11.53 -11.49
CA TYR A 158 2.72 10.35 -11.29
C TYR A 158 1.89 10.45 -10.01
N SER A 159 0.57 10.48 -10.17
CA SER A 159 -0.38 10.61 -9.07
C SER A 159 -0.84 9.24 -8.58
N TRP A 160 0.07 8.50 -7.94
CA TRP A 160 -0.18 7.16 -7.40
C TRP A 160 -1.48 7.03 -6.59
N SER A 161 -1.87 8.08 -5.87
CA SER A 161 -3.11 8.10 -5.08
C SER A 161 -4.40 8.08 -5.91
N LYS A 162 -4.30 8.18 -7.23
CA LYS A 162 -5.42 8.06 -8.16
C LYS A 162 -5.57 6.68 -8.77
N ILE A 163 -4.64 5.75 -8.52
CA ILE A 163 -4.78 4.36 -8.95
C ILE A 163 -6.06 3.81 -8.30
N ASP A 164 -7.00 3.33 -9.09
CA ASP A 164 -8.26 2.75 -8.58
C ASP A 164 -8.66 1.43 -9.27
N ASN A 165 -7.75 0.85 -10.04
CA ASN A 165 -7.87 -0.47 -10.63
C ASN A 165 -6.85 -1.42 -9.99
N TYR A 166 -7.35 -2.43 -9.25
CA TYR A 166 -6.48 -3.37 -8.54
C TYR A 166 -5.72 -4.30 -9.49
N ASP A 167 -6.35 -4.77 -10.57
CA ASP A 167 -5.70 -5.65 -11.56
C ASP A 167 -4.51 -4.94 -12.23
N ALA A 168 -4.67 -3.66 -12.58
CA ALA A 168 -3.58 -2.86 -13.14
C ALA A 168 -2.44 -2.67 -12.11
N TYR A 169 -2.78 -2.46 -10.84
CA TYR A 169 -1.82 -2.39 -9.75
C TYR A 169 -1.08 -3.73 -9.58
N LEU A 170 -1.81 -4.84 -9.51
CA LEU A 170 -1.24 -6.17 -9.33
C LEU A 170 -0.36 -6.59 -10.51
N THR A 171 -0.77 -6.30 -11.75
CA THR A 171 0.04 -6.52 -12.95
C THR A 171 1.38 -5.80 -12.86
N CYS A 172 1.39 -4.56 -12.37
CA CYS A 172 2.63 -3.82 -12.14
C CYS A 172 3.51 -4.50 -11.07
N GLN A 173 2.94 -4.97 -9.96
CA GLN A 173 3.68 -5.66 -8.90
C GLN A 173 4.31 -6.96 -9.40
N LYS A 174 3.56 -7.77 -10.15
CA LYS A 174 4.09 -9.01 -10.78
C LYS A 174 5.26 -8.71 -11.71
N SER A 175 5.13 -7.68 -12.56
CA SER A 175 6.21 -7.25 -13.44
C SER A 175 7.45 -6.77 -12.67
N ILE A 176 7.27 -6.08 -11.54
CA ILE A 176 8.39 -5.67 -10.67
C ILE A 176 9.10 -6.92 -10.11
N ARG A 177 8.36 -7.88 -9.56
CA ARG A 177 8.94 -9.13 -9.04
C ARG A 177 9.74 -9.88 -10.11
N GLU A 178 9.15 -10.11 -11.28
CA GLU A 178 9.82 -10.78 -12.41
C GLU A 178 11.14 -10.09 -12.77
N LYS A 179 11.15 -8.76 -12.85
CA LYS A 179 12.37 -8.00 -13.18
C LYS A 179 13.43 -8.05 -12.08
N LEU A 180 13.03 -8.08 -10.83
CA LEU A 180 13.95 -8.23 -9.71
C LEU A 180 14.56 -9.64 -9.68
N HIS A 181 13.76 -10.69 -9.90
CA HIS A 181 14.26 -12.06 -10.00
C HIS A 181 15.22 -12.29 -11.17
N GLN A 182 15.08 -11.55 -12.28
CA GLN A 182 16.00 -11.62 -13.42
C GLN A 182 17.36 -10.93 -13.17
N LYS A 183 17.44 -10.07 -12.17
CA LYS A 183 18.68 -9.32 -11.84
C LYS A 183 19.56 -10.02 -10.79
N HIS A 184 19.03 -11.05 -10.14
CA HIS A 184 19.73 -11.88 -9.13
C HIS A 184 19.87 -13.33 -9.60
#